data_a7420245bcaeff2fbe18122487fd26b7
#
_entry.id   a7420245bcaeff2fbe18122487fd26b7
#
_cell.length_a   1.000
_cell.length_b   1.000
_cell.length_c   1.000
_cell.angle_alpha   90.00
_cell.angle_beta   90.00
_cell.angle_gamma   90.00
#
_symmetry.space_group_name_H-M   'P 1'
#
loop_
_entity.id
_entity.type
_entity.pdbx_description
1 polymer ?
#
loop_
_entity_poly.entity_id
_entity_poly.type
_entity_poly.pdbx_seq_one_letter_code
_entity_poly.pdbx_strand_id
1 'polypeptide(L)'
;MLGILLLGGCSDSYTAAGPWVIKPEGPPPVVAPPQDPAPGQQAPGEPPPGAEGEDSNVVATGLSVPTGLALLPDGTALVGERNTGRIMQVFPDAAPPVELMVLPGLDTTGDGGLLGMALSPTYDQDRLVYAYLTTAEDNRIVKFPIGGTANPVFTGIPKGTTHNGGALIFGPDGALYAGTGDTGEPDLAEDEQNLAGKVLRIDIFGEPSGPESIYTSGHSDVTALCLGPDGQLFGTDLIDGAPDEVNVLLENEEYGWPQASSGTIDPILEIDPPGDGLGGCALAGESIAVSALDGQRIHTTQLDAEYAAAGELTEFLTTTYGRLRTLLLDAEGALWVTTNNRDGIGAPAPDDDRVLRILSPPIGGGGGGRS
;
A
#
# COMPACT_ATOMS: atom_id res chain seq x y z
N MET A 1 31.39 62.59 -20.37
CA MET A 1 32.49 61.65 -20.08
C MET A 1 32.01 60.24 -20.23
N LEU A 2 32.42 59.65 -21.33
CA LEU A 2 31.95 58.27 -21.71
C LEU A 2 33.05 57.29 -21.24
N GLY A 3 32.71 56.40 -20.33
CA GLY A 3 33.63 55.34 -19.85
C GLY A 3 33.38 54.03 -20.60
N ILE A 4 34.33 53.62 -21.40
CA ILE A 4 34.37 52.37 -22.15
C ILE A 4 34.96 51.29 -21.22
N LEU A 5 34.15 50.26 -20.91
CA LEU A 5 34.63 49.01 -20.27
C LEU A 5 35.07 48.03 -21.36
N LEU A 6 36.36 47.70 -21.34
CA LEU A 6 36.96 46.65 -22.16
C LEU A 6 36.70 45.29 -21.49
N LEU A 7 35.97 44.41 -22.17
CA LEU A 7 35.83 42.98 -21.82
C LEU A 7 37.04 42.23 -22.43
N GLY A 8 37.94 41.75 -21.58
CA GLY A 8 38.99 40.83 -21.96
C GLY A 8 38.44 39.41 -22.12
N GLY A 9 38.41 38.90 -23.34
CA GLY A 9 38.11 37.51 -23.62
C GLY A 9 39.38 36.66 -23.43
N CYS A 10 39.30 35.66 -22.52
CA CYS A 10 40.23 34.54 -22.47
C CYS A 10 39.86 33.55 -23.56
N SER A 11 40.66 33.43 -24.61
CA SER A 11 40.57 32.36 -25.59
C SER A 11 41.48 31.21 -25.16
N ASP A 12 40.92 30.19 -24.48
CA ASP A 12 41.62 28.93 -24.33
C ASP A 12 41.54 28.17 -25.66
N SER A 13 42.69 28.06 -26.33
CA SER A 13 42.82 27.23 -27.54
C SER A 13 42.83 25.75 -27.17
N TYR A 14 41.70 25.09 -27.35
CA TYR A 14 41.60 23.63 -27.26
C TYR A 14 42.33 23.02 -28.47
N THR A 15 43.43 22.32 -28.22
CA THR A 15 44.13 21.51 -29.23
C THR A 15 43.54 20.08 -29.13
N ALA A 16 42.79 19.69 -30.15
CA ALA A 16 42.26 18.30 -30.23
C ALA A 16 43.41 17.28 -30.30
N ALA A 17 43.43 16.33 -29.38
CA ALA A 17 44.35 15.20 -29.44
C ALA A 17 44.07 14.40 -30.73
N GLY A 18 45.12 14.00 -31.43
CA GLY A 18 45.04 13.30 -32.72
C GLY A 18 44.29 11.97 -32.66
N PRO A 19 44.09 11.34 -33.82
CA PRO A 19 43.20 10.18 -33.92
C PRO A 19 43.63 9.05 -32.98
N TRP A 20 42.67 8.45 -32.31
CA TRP A 20 42.84 7.27 -31.45
C TRP A 20 43.43 6.13 -32.27
N VAL A 21 44.61 5.65 -31.91
CA VAL A 21 45.22 4.45 -32.45
C VAL A 21 44.82 3.31 -31.55
N ILE A 22 44.01 2.35 -32.08
CA ILE A 22 43.66 1.12 -31.37
C ILE A 22 44.95 0.31 -31.19
N LYS A 23 45.38 0.12 -29.93
CA LYS A 23 46.43 -0.85 -29.63
C LYS A 23 45.89 -2.25 -29.87
N PRO A 24 46.66 -3.15 -30.56
CA PRO A 24 46.24 -4.55 -30.67
C PRO A 24 46.08 -5.17 -29.28
N GLU A 25 44.97 -5.80 -29.03
CA GLU A 25 44.77 -6.60 -27.83
C GLU A 25 45.82 -7.70 -27.75
N GLY A 26 46.48 -7.80 -26.59
CA GLY A 26 47.36 -8.92 -26.30
C GLY A 26 46.56 -10.24 -26.24
N PRO A 27 47.20 -11.40 -26.30
CA PRO A 27 46.51 -12.65 -26.21
C PRO A 27 45.67 -12.72 -24.94
N PRO A 28 44.46 -13.30 -24.99
CA PRO A 28 43.58 -13.38 -23.84
C PRO A 28 44.31 -14.07 -22.66
N PRO A 29 44.02 -13.63 -21.41
CA PRO A 29 44.62 -14.27 -20.23
C PRO A 29 44.24 -15.73 -20.22
N VAL A 30 45.22 -16.59 -20.04
CA VAL A 30 45.03 -18.05 -19.85
C VAL A 30 44.37 -18.21 -18.46
N VAL A 31 43.08 -18.51 -18.43
CA VAL A 31 42.38 -18.89 -17.20
C VAL A 31 42.80 -20.30 -16.86
N ALA A 32 43.50 -20.47 -15.76
CA ALA A 32 43.81 -21.81 -15.22
C ALA A 32 42.49 -22.52 -14.89
N PRO A 33 42.40 -23.84 -15.12
CA PRO A 33 41.20 -24.60 -14.75
C PRO A 33 40.95 -24.44 -13.23
N PRO A 34 39.69 -24.46 -12.78
CA PRO A 34 39.35 -24.40 -11.36
C PRO A 34 40.07 -25.53 -10.62
N GLN A 35 40.79 -25.22 -9.55
CA GLN A 35 41.35 -26.22 -8.67
C GLN A 35 40.25 -26.64 -7.70
N ASP A 36 40.09 -27.95 -7.52
CA ASP A 36 39.19 -28.48 -6.50
C ASP A 36 39.62 -27.96 -5.12
N PRO A 37 38.66 -27.46 -4.30
CA PRO A 37 38.99 -26.96 -2.97
C PRO A 37 39.55 -28.06 -2.12
N ALA A 38 40.57 -27.74 -1.30
CA ALA A 38 41.15 -28.66 -0.35
C ALA A 38 40.08 -29.12 0.67
N PRO A 39 40.17 -30.34 1.24
CA PRO A 39 39.19 -30.83 2.21
C PRO A 39 39.05 -29.85 3.40
N GLY A 40 37.83 -29.23 3.53
CA GLY A 40 37.51 -28.24 4.56
C GLY A 40 37.50 -26.78 4.10
N GLN A 41 37.77 -26.47 2.81
CA GLN A 41 37.53 -25.13 2.23
C GLN A 41 36.23 -25.11 1.45
N GLN A 42 35.37 -24.15 1.79
CA GLN A 42 34.12 -23.89 1.09
C GLN A 42 34.42 -23.33 -0.31
N ALA A 43 33.66 -23.78 -1.32
CA ALA A 43 33.76 -23.26 -2.66
C ALA A 43 33.34 -21.78 -2.68
N PRO A 44 34.00 -20.90 -3.48
CA PRO A 44 33.59 -19.51 -3.61
C PRO A 44 32.16 -19.45 -4.19
N GLY A 45 31.18 -18.96 -3.41
CA GLY A 45 29.77 -18.83 -3.79
C GLY A 45 28.82 -19.79 -3.08
N GLU A 46 29.31 -20.71 -2.23
CA GLU A 46 28.46 -21.54 -1.39
C GLU A 46 28.22 -20.81 -0.06
N PRO A 47 26.92 -20.51 0.30
CA PRO A 47 26.66 -19.91 1.60
C PRO A 47 27.10 -20.83 2.75
N PRO A 48 27.44 -20.30 3.93
CA PRO A 48 27.85 -21.11 5.06
C PRO A 48 26.72 -22.07 5.44
N PRO A 49 27.03 -23.35 5.87
CA PRO A 49 26.01 -24.28 6.32
C PRO A 49 25.27 -23.70 7.53
N GLY A 50 23.95 -23.39 7.34
CA GLY A 50 23.11 -22.75 8.36
C GLY A 50 22.67 -21.31 8.01
N ALA A 51 23.19 -20.70 6.96
CA ALA A 51 22.56 -19.56 6.32
C ALA A 51 21.50 -20.12 5.34
N GLU A 52 20.33 -20.46 5.82
CA GLU A 52 19.11 -20.35 5.01
C GLU A 52 19.09 -18.89 4.57
N GLY A 53 19.21 -18.62 3.25
CA GLY A 53 19.33 -17.26 2.74
C GLY A 53 18.16 -16.45 3.26
N GLU A 54 18.43 -15.33 3.93
CA GLU A 54 17.37 -14.40 4.34
C GLU A 54 16.49 -14.11 3.13
N ASP A 55 15.19 -14.24 3.31
CA ASP A 55 14.23 -13.96 2.23
C ASP A 55 14.33 -12.47 1.87
N SER A 56 14.88 -12.19 0.69
CA SER A 56 15.16 -10.83 0.23
C SER A 56 13.92 -9.95 0.07
N ASN A 57 12.73 -10.53 0.08
CA ASN A 57 11.47 -9.78 0.07
C ASN A 57 11.10 -9.27 1.47
N VAL A 58 11.58 -9.91 2.54
CA VAL A 58 11.21 -9.53 3.91
C VAL A 58 12.09 -8.38 4.38
N VAL A 59 11.49 -7.21 4.62
CA VAL A 59 12.21 -6.01 5.10
C VAL A 59 11.96 -5.73 6.59
N ALA A 60 10.94 -6.34 7.20
CA ALA A 60 10.71 -6.26 8.65
C ALA A 60 9.98 -7.50 9.15
N THR A 61 10.25 -7.88 10.40
CA THR A 61 9.62 -9.00 11.11
C THR A 61 9.25 -8.62 12.54
N GLY A 62 8.47 -9.47 13.20
CA GLY A 62 8.14 -9.31 14.63
C GLY A 62 7.18 -8.15 14.93
N LEU A 63 6.38 -7.75 13.94
CA LEU A 63 5.32 -6.76 14.09
C LEU A 63 4.05 -7.40 14.68
N SER A 64 3.11 -6.57 15.12
CA SER A 64 1.83 -7.01 15.70
C SER A 64 0.66 -6.49 14.89
N VAL A 65 0.15 -7.31 13.97
CA VAL A 65 -1.02 -7.01 13.11
C VAL A 65 -0.86 -5.64 12.40
N PRO A 66 0.13 -5.49 11.50
CA PRO A 66 0.36 -4.22 10.80
C PRO A 66 -0.72 -3.98 9.74
N THR A 67 -1.58 -2.99 9.97
CA THR A 67 -2.69 -2.58 9.09
C THR A 67 -2.45 -1.24 8.42
N GLY A 68 -1.88 -0.27 9.13
CA GLY A 68 -1.52 1.01 8.56
C GLY A 68 -0.17 0.94 7.85
N LEU A 69 -0.09 1.47 6.63
CA LEU A 69 1.15 1.58 5.86
C LEU A 69 1.18 2.93 5.14
N ALA A 70 2.28 3.67 5.27
CA ALA A 70 2.48 4.91 4.55
C ALA A 70 3.95 5.07 4.15
N LEU A 71 4.22 5.27 2.86
CA LEU A 71 5.58 5.38 2.33
C LEU A 71 6.10 6.80 2.50
N LEU A 72 7.28 6.95 3.12
CA LEU A 72 7.94 8.24 3.33
C LEU A 72 8.74 8.65 2.10
N PRO A 73 8.93 9.98 1.88
CA PRO A 73 9.71 10.49 0.75
C PRO A 73 11.18 10.04 0.72
N ASP A 74 11.72 9.59 1.85
CA ASP A 74 13.09 9.06 1.97
C ASP A 74 13.20 7.57 1.60
N GLY A 75 12.10 6.93 1.18
CA GLY A 75 12.02 5.53 0.80
C GLY A 75 11.81 4.56 1.97
N THR A 76 11.70 5.06 3.20
CA THR A 76 11.29 4.26 4.35
C THR A 76 9.75 4.20 4.45
N ALA A 77 9.20 3.35 5.31
CA ALA A 77 7.76 3.24 5.53
C ALA A 77 7.40 3.47 7.00
N LEU A 78 6.26 4.13 7.23
CA LEU A 78 5.57 4.09 8.52
C LEU A 78 4.61 2.90 8.51
N VAL A 79 4.66 2.11 9.56
CA VAL A 79 3.80 0.95 9.77
C VAL A 79 3.06 1.09 11.07
N GLY A 80 1.73 1.10 11.01
CA GLY A 80 0.85 1.17 12.18
C GLY A 80 0.37 -0.21 12.59
N GLU A 81 0.55 -0.56 13.85
CA GLU A 81 0.08 -1.82 14.41
C GLU A 81 -1.33 -1.68 15.00
N ARG A 82 -2.26 -2.51 14.50
CA ARG A 82 -3.69 -2.45 14.84
C ARG A 82 -3.96 -2.49 16.35
N ASN A 83 -3.35 -3.46 17.02
CA ASN A 83 -3.71 -3.78 18.41
C ASN A 83 -2.91 -2.98 19.44
N THR A 84 -1.73 -2.51 19.09
CA THR A 84 -0.82 -1.82 20.02
C THR A 84 -0.82 -0.31 19.84
N GLY A 85 -1.23 0.17 18.67
CA GLY A 85 -1.14 1.58 18.27
C GLY A 85 0.28 2.06 18.04
N ARG A 86 1.28 1.16 18.02
CA ARG A 86 2.66 1.53 17.72
C ARG A 86 2.78 1.97 16.27
N ILE A 87 3.50 3.06 16.06
CA ILE A 87 3.94 3.50 14.75
C ILE A 87 5.42 3.14 14.63
N MET A 88 5.72 2.24 13.72
CA MET A 88 7.06 1.73 13.46
C MET A 88 7.62 2.37 12.19
N GLN A 89 8.90 2.71 12.16
CA GLN A 89 9.61 2.98 10.91
C GLN A 89 10.27 1.70 10.42
N VAL A 90 10.03 1.38 9.16
CA VAL A 90 10.58 0.21 8.48
C VAL A 90 11.45 0.66 7.32
N PHE A 91 12.58 -0.01 7.14
CA PHE A 91 13.63 0.36 6.19
C PHE A 91 13.68 -0.61 5.01
N PRO A 92 13.88 -0.14 3.77
CA PRO A 92 13.90 -1.01 2.58
C PRO A 92 15.13 -1.95 2.53
N ASP A 93 16.18 -1.66 3.31
CA ASP A 93 17.41 -2.44 3.42
C ASP A 93 17.37 -3.48 4.56
N ALA A 94 16.17 -3.78 5.07
CA ALA A 94 15.94 -4.72 6.18
C ALA A 94 16.66 -4.36 7.49
N ALA A 95 17.01 -3.08 7.72
CA ALA A 95 17.43 -2.63 9.04
C ALA A 95 16.31 -2.85 10.08
N PRO A 96 16.62 -3.14 11.35
CA PRO A 96 15.59 -3.41 12.35
C PRO A 96 14.56 -2.28 12.46
N PRO A 97 13.26 -2.60 12.54
CA PRO A 97 12.20 -1.59 12.70
C PRO A 97 12.39 -0.75 13.97
N VAL A 98 12.09 0.55 13.89
CA VAL A 98 12.21 1.49 15.00
C VAL A 98 10.84 1.99 15.42
N GLU A 99 10.51 1.82 16.71
CA GLU A 99 9.28 2.41 17.27
C GLU A 99 9.45 3.93 17.37
N LEU A 100 8.54 4.67 16.74
CA LEU A 100 8.56 6.14 16.74
C LEU A 100 7.62 6.74 17.79
N MET A 101 6.44 6.14 17.95
CA MET A 101 5.43 6.56 18.92
C MET A 101 4.34 5.50 19.11
N VAL A 102 3.44 5.73 20.06
CA VAL A 102 2.24 4.93 20.27
C VAL A 102 1.02 5.86 20.26
N LEU A 103 0.00 5.52 19.47
CA LEU A 103 -1.30 6.19 19.50
C LEU A 103 -2.14 5.62 20.64
N PRO A 104 -2.56 6.46 21.62
CA PRO A 104 -3.32 5.99 22.76
C PRO A 104 -4.84 5.92 22.48
N GLY A 105 -5.56 5.22 23.34
CA GLY A 105 -7.03 5.27 23.40
C GLY A 105 -7.74 4.41 22.36
N LEU A 106 -7.05 3.43 21.79
CA LEU A 106 -7.64 2.48 20.85
C LEU A 106 -8.61 1.52 21.56
N ASP A 107 -9.72 1.23 20.90
CA ASP A 107 -10.55 0.05 21.18
C ASP A 107 -10.20 -1.03 20.15
N THR A 108 -9.61 -2.11 20.62
CA THR A 108 -9.17 -3.24 19.79
C THR A 108 -10.13 -4.43 19.85
N THR A 109 -11.38 -4.17 20.25
CA THR A 109 -12.42 -5.20 20.29
C THR A 109 -12.78 -5.60 18.85
N GLY A 110 -12.81 -6.90 18.59
CA GLY A 110 -13.07 -7.42 17.25
C GLY A 110 -11.98 -7.02 16.25
N ASP A 111 -12.36 -6.40 15.16
CA ASP A 111 -11.44 -5.89 14.14
C ASP A 111 -11.04 -4.41 14.32
N GLY A 112 -11.47 -3.79 15.42
CA GLY A 112 -11.10 -2.42 15.76
C GLY A 112 -9.62 -2.22 16.07
N GLY A 113 -9.19 -0.95 16.15
CA GLY A 113 -7.82 -0.55 16.46
C GLY A 113 -7.30 0.55 15.55
N LEU A 114 -6.00 0.54 15.24
CA LEU A 114 -5.41 1.40 14.21
C LEU A 114 -5.58 0.70 12.86
N LEU A 115 -6.44 1.23 11.98
CA LEU A 115 -6.89 0.52 10.78
C LEU A 115 -6.24 1.01 9.49
N GLY A 116 -5.95 2.30 9.36
CA GLY A 116 -5.30 2.85 8.18
C GLY A 116 -4.47 4.10 8.45
N MET A 117 -3.55 4.40 7.56
CA MET A 117 -2.70 5.61 7.64
C MET A 117 -2.48 6.22 6.26
N ALA A 118 -2.37 7.55 6.21
CA ALA A 118 -1.98 8.29 5.02
C ALA A 118 -1.07 9.47 5.40
N LEU A 119 -0.12 9.83 4.53
CA LEU A 119 0.66 11.05 4.71
C LEU A 119 -0.13 12.27 4.23
N SER A 120 0.06 13.40 4.88
CA SER A 120 -0.40 14.68 4.36
C SER A 120 0.10 14.90 2.92
N PRO A 121 -0.71 15.48 2.01
CA PRO A 121 -0.26 15.86 0.68
C PRO A 121 0.94 16.84 0.70
N THR A 122 1.10 17.54 1.82
CA THR A 122 2.18 18.50 2.07
C THR A 122 3.16 17.99 3.15
N TYR A 123 3.32 16.67 3.27
CA TYR A 123 4.15 16.05 4.32
C TYR A 123 5.56 16.61 4.41
N ASP A 124 6.18 16.96 3.29
CA ASP A 124 7.51 17.58 3.29
C ASP A 124 7.56 18.91 4.06
N GLN A 125 6.43 19.61 4.18
CA GLN A 125 6.28 20.90 4.85
C GLN A 125 5.74 20.77 6.27
N ASP A 126 4.67 19.97 6.46
CA ASP A 126 3.92 19.92 7.71
C ASP A 126 4.24 18.68 8.58
N ARG A 127 4.84 17.64 7.98
CA ARG A 127 5.18 16.36 8.64
C ARG A 127 3.99 15.66 9.30
N LEU A 128 2.77 15.90 8.80
CA LEU A 128 1.55 15.32 9.35
C LEU A 128 1.26 13.94 8.76
N VAL A 129 0.86 13.04 9.65
CA VAL A 129 0.32 11.72 9.34
C VAL A 129 -1.14 11.72 9.77
N TYR A 130 -2.00 11.16 8.93
CA TYR A 130 -3.40 10.90 9.24
C TYR A 130 -3.57 9.42 9.55
N ALA A 131 -4.43 9.11 10.51
CA ALA A 131 -4.74 7.74 10.88
C ALA A 131 -6.24 7.57 11.12
N TYR A 132 -6.78 6.47 10.60
CA TYR A 132 -8.12 6.00 10.91
C TYR A 132 -8.02 5.00 12.06
N LEU A 133 -8.76 5.22 13.14
CA LEU A 133 -8.69 4.38 14.32
C LEU A 133 -10.04 4.24 15.02
N THR A 134 -10.21 3.10 15.70
CA THR A 134 -11.36 2.81 16.54
C THR A 134 -11.07 3.24 17.97
N THR A 135 -12.00 3.96 18.59
CA THR A 135 -11.97 4.35 20.01
C THR A 135 -13.11 3.71 20.78
N ALA A 136 -13.22 4.01 22.09
CA ALA A 136 -14.36 3.56 22.88
C ALA A 136 -15.71 4.12 22.37
N GLU A 137 -15.70 5.32 21.76
CA GLU A 137 -16.91 6.03 21.34
C GLU A 137 -17.28 5.74 19.87
N ASP A 138 -16.29 5.79 18.96
CA ASP A 138 -16.49 5.80 17.51
C ASP A 138 -15.25 5.33 16.74
N ASN A 139 -15.39 5.14 15.45
CA ASN A 139 -14.28 5.22 14.52
C ASN A 139 -14.03 6.69 14.18
N ARG A 140 -12.76 7.08 14.06
CA ARG A 140 -12.40 8.47 13.76
C ARG A 140 -11.10 8.60 13.00
N ILE A 141 -10.93 9.76 12.38
CA ILE A 141 -9.68 10.16 11.75
C ILE A 141 -8.98 11.16 12.65
N VAL A 142 -7.72 10.92 12.92
CA VAL A 142 -6.83 11.83 13.67
C VAL A 142 -5.65 12.25 12.80
N LYS A 143 -5.01 13.40 13.13
CA LYS A 143 -3.74 13.79 12.53
C LYS A 143 -2.70 14.12 13.59
N PHE A 144 -1.44 13.83 13.30
CA PHE A 144 -0.33 14.05 14.21
C PHE A 144 1.00 14.18 13.46
N PRO A 145 1.96 14.99 13.94
CA PRO A 145 3.36 14.83 13.56
C PRO A 145 3.97 13.66 14.35
N ILE A 146 4.97 12.99 13.78
CA ILE A 146 5.66 11.90 14.48
C ILE A 146 6.25 12.40 15.79
N GLY A 147 5.96 11.69 16.89
CA GLY A 147 6.33 12.04 18.25
C GLY A 147 5.45 13.14 18.89
N GLY A 148 4.44 13.64 18.19
CA GLY A 148 3.52 14.66 18.70
C GLY A 148 2.19 14.11 19.18
N THR A 149 1.25 15.01 19.46
CA THR A 149 -0.11 14.66 19.93
C THR A 149 -1.03 14.41 18.74
N ALA A 150 -1.79 13.32 18.79
CA ALA A 150 -2.86 13.06 17.85
C ALA A 150 -4.07 13.95 18.16
N ASN A 151 -4.55 14.66 17.13
CA ASN A 151 -5.71 15.54 17.21
C ASN A 151 -6.82 15.03 16.29
N PRO A 152 -8.08 15.00 16.75
CA PRO A 152 -9.20 14.61 15.92
C PRO A 152 -9.33 15.52 14.69
N VAL A 153 -9.62 14.92 13.54
CA VAL A 153 -9.96 15.59 12.28
C VAL A 153 -11.43 15.34 11.96
N PHE A 154 -11.85 14.09 12.00
CA PHE A 154 -13.22 13.69 11.72
C PHE A 154 -13.64 12.61 12.73
N THR A 155 -14.84 12.73 13.31
CA THR A 155 -15.33 11.88 14.40
C THR A 155 -16.78 11.47 14.15
N GLY A 156 -17.27 10.48 14.91
CA GLY A 156 -18.67 10.04 14.81
C GLY A 156 -18.94 9.04 13.70
N ILE A 157 -17.90 8.43 13.11
CA ILE A 157 -18.08 7.29 12.21
C ILE A 157 -18.52 6.10 13.09
N PRO A 158 -19.62 5.39 12.75
CA PRO A 158 -20.07 4.23 13.51
C PRO A 158 -18.97 3.17 13.63
N LYS A 159 -18.98 2.45 14.76
CA LYS A 159 -18.06 1.33 15.01
C LYS A 159 -18.82 0.08 15.39
N GLY A 160 -18.25 -1.08 15.06
CA GLY A 160 -18.77 -2.39 15.43
C GLY A 160 -17.68 -3.31 16.00
N THR A 161 -18.06 -4.54 16.27
CA THR A 161 -17.08 -5.62 16.53
C THR A 161 -16.50 -6.18 15.24
N THR A 162 -17.11 -5.86 14.10
CA THR A 162 -16.71 -6.24 12.75
C THR A 162 -17.01 -5.09 11.81
N HIS A 163 -16.45 -5.12 10.61
CA HIS A 163 -16.68 -4.16 9.52
C HIS A 163 -16.48 -2.70 9.98
N ASN A 164 -15.30 -2.39 10.47
CA ASN A 164 -14.95 -1.04 10.87
C ASN A 164 -14.35 -0.20 9.72
N GLY A 165 -14.12 -0.77 8.57
CA GLY A 165 -13.47 -0.12 7.44
C GLY A 165 -11.99 0.17 7.72
N GLY A 166 -11.58 1.41 7.46
CA GLY A 166 -10.25 1.89 7.82
C GLY A 166 -9.39 2.31 6.64
N ALA A 167 -9.84 2.12 5.42
CA ALA A 167 -9.15 2.63 4.24
C ALA A 167 -8.95 4.14 4.34
N LEU A 168 -7.76 4.63 3.98
CA LEU A 168 -7.44 6.06 4.06
C LEU A 168 -6.43 6.45 2.97
N ILE A 169 -6.79 7.41 2.12
CA ILE A 169 -5.92 7.91 1.06
C ILE A 169 -6.23 9.37 0.73
N PHE A 170 -5.21 10.15 0.37
CA PHE A 170 -5.41 11.47 -0.23
C PHE A 170 -5.54 11.35 -1.74
N GLY A 171 -6.58 11.94 -2.30
CA GLY A 171 -6.78 12.06 -3.72
C GLY A 171 -5.95 13.17 -4.37
N PRO A 172 -5.87 13.20 -5.71
CA PRO A 172 -5.15 14.24 -6.45
C PRO A 172 -5.77 15.64 -6.31
N ASP A 173 -7.02 15.71 -5.88
CA ASP A 173 -7.74 16.95 -5.54
C ASP A 173 -7.38 17.49 -4.15
N GLY A 174 -6.53 16.78 -3.40
CA GLY A 174 -6.12 17.13 -2.04
C GLY A 174 -7.13 16.78 -0.96
N ALA A 175 -8.27 16.17 -1.31
CA ALA A 175 -9.22 15.64 -0.34
C ALA A 175 -8.72 14.32 0.27
N LEU A 176 -9.12 14.06 1.51
CA LEU A 176 -8.91 12.79 2.18
C LEU A 176 -10.14 11.90 1.97
N TYR A 177 -9.92 10.74 1.39
CA TYR A 177 -10.93 9.70 1.23
C TYR A 177 -10.78 8.66 2.32
N ALA A 178 -11.90 8.26 2.92
CA ALA A 178 -11.92 7.27 4.00
C ALA A 178 -13.02 6.24 3.75
N GLY A 179 -12.65 4.96 3.70
CA GLY A 179 -13.58 3.85 3.63
C GLY A 179 -14.09 3.46 5.01
N THR A 180 -15.39 3.28 5.14
CA THR A 180 -16.05 2.83 6.37
C THR A 180 -16.70 1.47 6.13
N GLY A 181 -17.05 0.78 7.21
CA GLY A 181 -17.80 -0.47 7.13
C GLY A 181 -19.22 -0.32 7.68
N ASP A 182 -20.07 -1.30 7.42
CA ASP A 182 -21.46 -1.34 7.88
C ASP A 182 -21.61 -1.69 9.37
N THR A 183 -20.48 -1.97 10.05
CA THR A 183 -20.41 -2.32 11.48
C THR A 183 -21.11 -3.63 11.87
N GLY A 184 -21.45 -4.47 10.89
CA GLY A 184 -22.27 -5.67 11.04
C GLY A 184 -23.78 -5.37 11.08
N GLU A 185 -24.18 -4.16 10.69
CA GLU A 185 -25.58 -3.72 10.53
C GLU A 185 -25.81 -3.26 9.07
N PRO A 186 -26.05 -4.20 8.13
CA PRO A 186 -26.07 -3.91 6.69
C PRO A 186 -27.01 -2.78 6.26
N ASP A 187 -28.16 -2.64 6.91
CA ASP A 187 -29.14 -1.60 6.60
C ASP A 187 -28.57 -0.17 6.77
N LEU A 188 -27.49 0.01 7.52
CA LEU A 188 -26.84 1.32 7.69
C LEU A 188 -26.12 1.77 6.41
N ALA A 189 -25.73 0.83 5.54
CA ALA A 189 -25.07 1.16 4.30
C ALA A 189 -25.99 1.91 3.30
N GLU A 190 -27.30 1.67 3.37
CA GLU A 190 -28.31 2.36 2.55
C GLU A 190 -28.78 3.71 3.16
N ASP A 191 -28.55 3.92 4.47
CA ASP A 191 -28.98 5.16 5.14
C ASP A 191 -28.09 6.35 4.71
N GLU A 192 -28.64 7.28 3.96
CA GLU A 192 -27.95 8.49 3.45
C GLU A 192 -27.46 9.42 4.57
N GLN A 193 -27.99 9.28 5.79
CA GLN A 193 -27.61 10.11 6.96
C GLN A 193 -26.59 9.42 7.86
N ASN A 194 -26.26 8.14 7.57
CA ASN A 194 -25.34 7.36 8.35
C ASN A 194 -23.97 7.28 7.64
N LEU A 195 -22.88 7.27 8.42
CA LEU A 195 -21.53 7.19 7.90
C LEU A 195 -20.99 5.76 7.80
N ALA A 196 -21.79 4.75 8.15
CA ALA A 196 -21.44 3.34 8.00
C ALA A 196 -21.64 2.87 6.55
N GLY A 197 -20.76 2.00 6.05
CA GLY A 197 -20.84 1.45 4.70
C GLY A 197 -20.71 2.52 3.59
N LYS A 198 -19.74 3.42 3.74
CA LYS A 198 -19.53 4.58 2.87
C LYS A 198 -18.06 4.72 2.47
N VAL A 199 -17.82 5.45 1.38
CA VAL A 199 -16.57 6.19 1.21
C VAL A 199 -16.85 7.66 1.51
N LEU A 200 -16.06 8.22 2.42
CA LEU A 200 -16.15 9.63 2.81
C LEU A 200 -15.13 10.45 2.04
N ARG A 201 -15.45 11.72 1.77
CA ARG A 201 -14.55 12.72 1.16
C ARG A 201 -14.55 13.98 2.01
N ILE A 202 -13.43 14.25 2.67
CA ILE A 202 -13.27 15.38 3.57
C ILE A 202 -11.99 16.17 3.24
N ASP A 203 -11.91 17.40 3.70
CA ASP A 203 -10.68 18.18 3.60
C ASP A 203 -9.69 17.85 4.76
N ILE A 204 -8.54 18.48 4.74
CA ILE A 204 -7.49 18.30 5.77
C ILE A 204 -7.91 18.77 7.18
N PHE A 205 -9.04 19.43 7.33
CA PHE A 205 -9.62 19.89 8.59
C PHE A 205 -10.80 19.03 9.05
N GLY A 206 -11.30 18.14 8.19
CA GLY A 206 -12.45 17.27 8.46
C GLY A 206 -13.78 17.85 8.01
N GLU A 207 -13.78 18.95 7.26
CA GLU A 207 -14.99 19.49 6.66
C GLU A 207 -15.29 18.73 5.34
N PRO A 208 -16.55 18.65 4.90
CA PRO A 208 -16.87 18.06 3.61
C PRO A 208 -16.07 18.73 2.48
N SER A 209 -15.44 17.93 1.62
CA SER A 209 -14.71 18.41 0.44
C SER A 209 -15.60 18.41 -0.82
N GLY A 210 -16.89 18.60 -0.64
CA GLY A 210 -17.96 18.65 -1.63
C GLY A 210 -19.23 19.18 -1.00
N PRO A 211 -20.40 18.94 -1.58
CA PRO A 211 -21.68 19.29 -0.97
C PRO A 211 -21.92 18.57 0.35
N GLU A 212 -21.44 17.34 0.46
CA GLU A 212 -21.56 16.45 1.61
C GLU A 212 -20.25 15.71 1.86
N SER A 213 -20.09 15.05 3.03
CA SER A 213 -18.93 14.24 3.34
C SER A 213 -19.01 12.82 2.76
N ILE A 214 -20.19 12.33 2.39
CA ILE A 214 -20.38 11.02 1.74
C ILE A 214 -20.05 11.16 0.26
N TYR A 215 -19.09 10.36 -0.22
CA TYR A 215 -18.67 10.30 -1.60
C TYR A 215 -19.37 9.18 -2.36
N THR A 216 -19.45 7.97 -1.74
CA THR A 216 -20.21 6.82 -2.23
C THR A 216 -20.92 6.11 -1.10
N SER A 217 -21.93 5.29 -1.41
CA SER A 217 -22.73 4.50 -0.45
C SER A 217 -22.91 3.06 -0.91
N GLY A 218 -23.54 2.22 -0.06
CA GLY A 218 -23.83 0.84 -0.42
C GLY A 218 -22.63 -0.09 -0.36
N HIS A 219 -21.78 0.08 0.65
CA HIS A 219 -20.61 -0.75 0.90
C HIS A 219 -20.76 -1.59 2.16
N SER A 220 -20.15 -2.79 2.19
CA SER A 220 -20.09 -3.63 3.38
C SER A 220 -18.89 -3.25 4.26
N ASP A 221 -17.66 -3.42 3.78
CA ASP A 221 -16.45 -3.09 4.56
C ASP A 221 -15.32 -2.63 3.63
N VAL A 222 -15.22 -1.32 3.43
CA VAL A 222 -14.20 -0.73 2.55
C VAL A 222 -12.83 -0.78 3.25
N THR A 223 -12.07 -1.81 2.95
CA THR A 223 -10.82 -2.15 3.64
C THR A 223 -9.59 -1.51 3.01
N ALA A 224 -9.64 -1.14 1.73
CA ALA A 224 -8.59 -0.38 1.07
C ALA A 224 -9.13 0.60 0.03
N LEU A 225 -8.35 1.65 -0.19
CA LEU A 225 -8.51 2.61 -1.28
C LEU A 225 -7.17 2.74 -2.01
N CYS A 226 -7.21 2.83 -3.33
CA CYS A 226 -6.04 3.05 -4.15
C CYS A 226 -6.34 3.95 -5.35
N LEU A 227 -5.30 4.53 -5.95
CA LEU A 227 -5.44 5.45 -7.09
C LEU A 227 -4.85 4.83 -8.34
N GLY A 228 -5.56 4.97 -9.44
CA GLY A 228 -5.03 4.78 -10.78
C GLY A 228 -4.03 5.87 -11.17
N PRO A 229 -3.25 5.66 -12.26
CA PRO A 229 -2.25 6.62 -12.71
C PRO A 229 -2.82 7.99 -13.09
N ASP A 230 -4.08 8.04 -13.45
CA ASP A 230 -4.84 9.26 -13.81
C ASP A 230 -5.58 9.88 -12.61
N GLY A 231 -5.47 9.25 -11.43
CA GLY A 231 -6.10 9.70 -10.19
C GLY A 231 -7.51 9.17 -9.96
N GLN A 232 -7.98 8.23 -10.79
CA GLN A 232 -9.24 7.53 -10.52
C GLN A 232 -9.13 6.74 -9.22
N LEU A 233 -10.15 6.84 -8.38
CA LEU A 233 -10.21 6.14 -7.09
C LEU A 233 -10.81 4.74 -7.27
N PHE A 234 -10.20 3.76 -6.61
CA PHE A 234 -10.67 2.39 -6.50
C PHE A 234 -10.78 2.00 -5.03
N GLY A 235 -11.66 1.05 -4.74
CA GLY A 235 -11.82 0.49 -3.40
C GLY A 235 -12.00 -1.01 -3.43
N THR A 236 -11.53 -1.70 -2.39
CA THR A 236 -11.89 -3.08 -2.10
C THR A 236 -13.00 -3.10 -1.07
N ASP A 237 -14.01 -3.91 -1.31
CA ASP A 237 -15.14 -4.11 -0.40
C ASP A 237 -15.19 -5.58 -0.01
N LEU A 238 -15.07 -5.86 1.29
CA LEU A 238 -15.15 -7.20 1.84
C LEU A 238 -16.61 -7.47 2.19
N ILE A 239 -17.18 -8.54 1.59
CA ILE A 239 -18.61 -8.79 1.67
C ILE A 239 -18.91 -10.11 2.37
N ASP A 240 -19.64 -10.06 3.47
CA ASP A 240 -20.05 -11.26 4.19
C ASP A 240 -21.01 -12.14 3.39
N GLY A 241 -20.55 -13.34 3.04
CA GLY A 241 -21.38 -14.36 2.42
C GLY A 241 -21.63 -14.18 0.92
N ALA A 242 -20.98 -13.21 0.28
CA ALA A 242 -20.93 -12.99 -1.16
C ALA A 242 -19.47 -12.85 -1.64
N PRO A 243 -19.20 -12.84 -2.95
CA PRO A 243 -17.86 -12.49 -3.47
C PRO A 243 -17.43 -11.12 -2.97
N ASP A 244 -16.14 -11.00 -2.62
CA ASP A 244 -15.54 -9.71 -2.33
C ASP A 244 -15.37 -8.91 -3.62
N GLU A 245 -15.44 -7.58 -3.53
CA GLU A 245 -15.53 -6.71 -4.69
C GLU A 245 -14.34 -5.75 -4.80
N VAL A 246 -14.02 -5.42 -6.04
CA VAL A 246 -13.19 -4.27 -6.39
C VAL A 246 -14.03 -3.30 -7.21
N ASN A 247 -14.10 -2.07 -6.76
CA ASN A 247 -14.96 -1.05 -7.32
C ASN A 247 -14.15 0.14 -7.86
N VAL A 248 -14.55 0.69 -9.02
CA VAL A 248 -14.22 2.06 -9.43
C VAL A 248 -15.17 2.99 -8.69
N LEU A 249 -14.63 3.90 -7.89
CA LEU A 249 -15.45 4.77 -7.04
C LEU A 249 -15.76 6.09 -7.76
N LEU A 250 -17.04 6.37 -7.95
CA LEU A 250 -17.57 7.54 -8.63
C LEU A 250 -18.43 8.37 -7.67
N GLU A 251 -18.29 9.68 -7.72
CA GLU A 251 -18.99 10.61 -6.80
C GLU A 251 -20.51 10.47 -6.88
N ASN A 252 -21.18 10.34 -5.72
CA ASN A 252 -22.63 10.17 -5.53
C ASN A 252 -23.21 8.88 -6.10
N GLU A 253 -22.39 7.85 -6.34
CA GLU A 253 -22.87 6.55 -6.79
C GLU A 253 -23.07 5.59 -5.62
N GLU A 254 -23.91 4.57 -5.86
CA GLU A 254 -24.33 3.55 -4.90
C GLU A 254 -23.91 2.17 -5.42
N TYR A 255 -23.37 1.29 -4.53
CA TYR A 255 -22.67 0.06 -4.89
C TYR A 255 -23.44 -1.23 -4.50
N GLY A 256 -24.64 -1.11 -3.99
CA GLY A 256 -25.60 -2.22 -3.92
C GLY A 256 -25.61 -3.04 -2.65
N TRP A 257 -24.76 -2.76 -1.67
CA TRP A 257 -24.84 -3.44 -0.38
C TRP A 257 -25.87 -2.79 0.55
N PRO A 258 -26.73 -3.54 1.26
CA PRO A 258 -26.85 -5.03 1.26
C PRO A 258 -27.71 -5.59 0.13
N GLN A 259 -28.37 -4.76 -0.65
CA GLN A 259 -29.26 -5.18 -1.71
C GLN A 259 -29.16 -4.26 -2.94
N ALA A 260 -28.60 -4.81 -4.01
CA ALA A 260 -28.53 -4.08 -5.28
C ALA A 260 -29.93 -3.67 -5.79
N SER A 261 -30.03 -2.43 -6.25
CA SER A 261 -31.24 -1.86 -6.81
C SER A 261 -31.02 -1.38 -8.25
N SER A 262 -32.06 -0.85 -8.89
CA SER A 262 -31.91 -0.25 -10.22
C SER A 262 -31.08 1.03 -10.12
N GLY A 263 -29.88 1.03 -10.70
CA GLY A 263 -28.96 2.17 -10.74
C GLY A 263 -27.71 2.02 -9.89
N THR A 264 -27.57 0.91 -9.18
CA THR A 264 -26.29 0.58 -8.51
C THR A 264 -25.18 0.32 -9.52
N ILE A 265 -23.97 0.67 -9.16
CA ILE A 265 -22.77 0.42 -9.96
C ILE A 265 -22.30 -1.03 -9.72
N ASP A 266 -22.09 -1.78 -10.80
CA ASP A 266 -21.52 -3.11 -10.74
C ASP A 266 -20.02 -3.05 -10.41
N PRO A 267 -19.47 -4.00 -9.62
CA PRO A 267 -18.02 -4.09 -9.38
C PRO A 267 -17.26 -4.38 -10.68
N ILE A 268 -16.02 -3.89 -10.76
CA ILE A 268 -15.13 -4.19 -11.90
C ILE A 268 -14.52 -5.59 -11.79
N LEU A 269 -14.49 -6.14 -10.60
CA LEU A 269 -13.97 -7.47 -10.30
C LEU A 269 -14.68 -8.02 -9.07
N GLU A 270 -15.17 -9.24 -9.18
CA GLU A 270 -15.63 -10.06 -8.07
C GLU A 270 -14.64 -11.20 -7.83
N ILE A 271 -14.26 -11.46 -6.58
CA ILE A 271 -13.39 -12.57 -6.21
C ILE A 271 -14.26 -13.73 -5.71
N ASP A 272 -14.37 -14.76 -6.54
CA ASP A 272 -15.15 -15.98 -6.29
C ASP A 272 -14.20 -17.20 -6.14
N PRO A 273 -14.38 -18.08 -5.15
CA PRO A 273 -15.50 -18.13 -4.20
C PRO A 273 -15.43 -17.08 -3.09
N PRO A 274 -16.57 -16.78 -2.43
CA PRO A 274 -16.61 -15.87 -1.27
C PRO A 274 -15.63 -16.26 -0.17
N GLY A 275 -15.09 -15.25 0.53
CA GLY A 275 -14.27 -15.46 1.72
C GLY A 275 -12.78 -15.43 1.50
N ASP A 276 -12.28 -14.87 0.39
CA ASP A 276 -10.85 -14.57 0.22
C ASP A 276 -10.39 -13.44 1.18
N GLY A 277 -11.31 -12.57 1.60
CA GLY A 277 -11.06 -11.49 2.55
C GLY A 277 -10.15 -10.43 1.95
N LEU A 278 -10.66 -9.65 0.97
CA LEU A 278 -9.86 -8.63 0.30
C LEU A 278 -9.30 -7.59 1.27
N GLY A 279 -8.04 -7.29 1.13
CA GLY A 279 -7.32 -6.29 1.90
C GLY A 279 -6.93 -5.08 1.06
N GLY A 280 -5.62 -4.91 0.81
CA GLY A 280 -5.05 -3.80 0.08
C GLY A 280 -5.27 -3.86 -1.43
N CYS A 281 -5.24 -2.72 -2.10
CA CYS A 281 -5.12 -2.63 -3.55
C CYS A 281 -3.98 -1.71 -3.98
N ALA A 282 -3.44 -1.95 -5.18
CA ALA A 282 -2.42 -1.10 -5.81
C ALA A 282 -2.54 -1.19 -7.34
N LEU A 283 -2.36 -0.07 -8.04
CA LEU A 283 -2.36 -0.03 -9.49
C LEU A 283 -0.97 0.32 -10.04
N ALA A 284 -0.56 -0.37 -11.10
CA ALA A 284 0.65 -0.10 -11.86
C ALA A 284 0.33 -0.09 -13.36
N GLY A 285 0.24 1.10 -13.95
CA GLY A 285 -0.27 1.25 -15.32
C GLY A 285 -1.72 0.78 -15.41
N GLU A 286 -1.99 -0.17 -16.30
CA GLU A 286 -3.31 -0.78 -16.51
C GLU A 286 -3.52 -2.04 -15.66
N SER A 287 -2.60 -2.38 -14.76
CA SER A 287 -2.74 -3.56 -13.89
C SER A 287 -3.18 -3.17 -12.49
N ILE A 288 -4.12 -3.92 -11.95
CA ILE A 288 -4.50 -3.84 -10.54
C ILE A 288 -4.03 -5.10 -9.80
N ALA A 289 -3.54 -4.92 -8.59
CA ALA A 289 -3.26 -5.98 -7.64
C ALA A 289 -4.12 -5.78 -6.39
N VAL A 290 -4.68 -6.87 -5.87
CA VAL A 290 -5.44 -6.88 -4.60
C VAL A 290 -4.95 -8.01 -3.72
N SER A 291 -4.72 -7.73 -2.44
CA SER A 291 -4.33 -8.75 -1.47
C SER A 291 -5.54 -9.46 -0.87
N ALA A 292 -5.35 -10.70 -0.47
CA ALA A 292 -6.34 -11.52 0.18
C ALA A 292 -5.79 -12.06 1.51
N LEU A 293 -6.55 -11.84 2.58
CA LEU A 293 -6.23 -12.29 3.93
C LEU A 293 -6.44 -13.80 4.05
N ASP A 294 -7.66 -14.26 3.87
CA ASP A 294 -8.03 -15.67 4.00
C ASP A 294 -7.57 -16.48 2.79
N GLY A 295 -7.59 -15.88 1.61
CA GLY A 295 -7.01 -16.44 0.39
C GLY A 295 -5.50 -16.56 0.41
N GLN A 296 -4.79 -15.82 1.28
CA GLN A 296 -3.32 -15.85 1.46
C GLN A 296 -2.56 -15.69 0.14
N ARG A 297 -2.96 -14.70 -0.67
CA ARG A 297 -2.42 -14.45 -2.00
C ARG A 297 -2.57 -12.99 -2.41
N ILE A 298 -2.00 -12.65 -3.54
CA ILE A 298 -2.30 -11.41 -4.25
C ILE A 298 -2.89 -11.80 -5.59
N HIS A 299 -4.09 -11.31 -5.88
CA HIS A 299 -4.70 -11.37 -7.19
C HIS A 299 -4.21 -10.22 -8.06
N THR A 300 -4.07 -10.45 -9.37
CA THR A 300 -3.76 -9.39 -10.32
C THR A 300 -4.44 -9.63 -11.66
N THR A 301 -4.94 -8.56 -12.28
CA THR A 301 -5.52 -8.57 -13.62
C THR A 301 -5.21 -7.26 -14.34
N GLN A 302 -5.39 -7.25 -15.66
CA GLN A 302 -5.33 -6.04 -16.47
C GLN A 302 -6.71 -5.37 -16.47
N LEU A 303 -6.72 -4.06 -16.53
CA LEU A 303 -7.91 -3.24 -16.73
C LEU A 303 -7.86 -2.66 -18.16
N ASP A 304 -9.01 -2.45 -18.78
CA ASP A 304 -9.12 -1.71 -20.04
C ASP A 304 -9.22 -0.19 -19.79
N ALA A 305 -9.47 0.55 -20.85
CA ALA A 305 -9.56 2.02 -20.78
C ALA A 305 -10.82 2.52 -20.02
N GLU A 306 -11.80 1.69 -19.84
CA GLU A 306 -13.03 1.91 -19.07
C GLU A 306 -12.93 1.33 -17.66
N TYR A 307 -11.74 0.84 -17.26
CA TYR A 307 -11.42 0.18 -15.99
C TYR A 307 -12.10 -1.18 -15.75
N ALA A 308 -12.71 -1.79 -16.77
CA ALA A 308 -13.23 -3.15 -16.65
C ALA A 308 -12.07 -4.17 -16.63
N ALA A 309 -12.23 -5.27 -15.89
CA ALA A 309 -11.26 -6.36 -15.93
C ALA A 309 -11.17 -6.97 -17.34
N ALA A 310 -10.01 -6.86 -17.98
CA ALA A 310 -9.77 -7.22 -19.37
C ALA A 310 -8.82 -8.41 -19.56
N GLY A 311 -8.16 -8.86 -18.48
CA GLY A 311 -7.21 -9.96 -18.48
C GLY A 311 -7.69 -11.17 -17.67
N GLU A 312 -6.90 -12.24 -17.71
CA GLU A 312 -7.08 -13.35 -16.77
C GLU A 312 -6.73 -12.89 -15.35
N LEU A 313 -7.52 -13.33 -14.37
CA LEU A 313 -7.16 -13.18 -12.96
C LEU A 313 -6.02 -14.16 -12.66
N THR A 314 -4.88 -13.63 -12.28
CA THR A 314 -3.70 -14.41 -11.91
C THR A 314 -3.33 -14.17 -10.45
N GLU A 315 -2.56 -15.08 -9.87
CA GLU A 315 -2.22 -15.06 -8.45
C GLU A 315 -0.71 -15.17 -8.26
N PHE A 316 -0.21 -14.53 -7.21
CA PHE A 316 1.17 -14.72 -6.77
C PHE A 316 1.29 -14.62 -5.24
N LEU A 317 2.43 -15.04 -4.67
CA LEU A 317 2.68 -15.20 -3.24
C LEU A 317 1.70 -16.14 -2.53
N THR A 318 1.00 -16.99 -3.29
CA THR A 318 -0.02 -17.90 -2.74
C THR A 318 0.54 -18.75 -1.61
N THR A 319 -0.03 -18.63 -0.43
CA THR A 319 0.34 -19.31 0.84
C THR A 319 1.79 -19.13 1.30
N THR A 320 2.57 -18.25 0.67
CA THR A 320 4.00 -18.08 0.98
C THR A 320 4.20 -17.33 2.30
N TYR A 321 3.41 -16.29 2.55
CA TYR A 321 3.56 -15.42 3.73
C TYR A 321 2.30 -15.38 4.60
N GLY A 322 1.30 -16.21 4.30
CA GLY A 322 0.04 -16.24 5.01
C GLY A 322 -0.90 -15.09 4.62
N ARG A 323 -1.57 -14.50 5.59
CA ARG A 323 -2.61 -13.46 5.42
C ARG A 323 -2.01 -12.14 5.00
N LEU A 324 -2.27 -11.69 3.76
CA LEU A 324 -1.75 -10.45 3.19
C LEU A 324 -2.78 -9.33 3.33
N ARG A 325 -2.37 -8.17 3.90
CA ARG A 325 -3.33 -7.10 4.23
C ARG A 325 -3.18 -5.87 3.37
N THR A 326 -2.18 -5.07 3.55
CA THR A 326 -2.05 -3.75 2.91
C THR A 326 -1.07 -3.83 1.75
N LEU A 327 -1.41 -3.19 0.64
CA LEU A 327 -0.55 -3.05 -0.54
C LEU A 327 -0.27 -1.57 -0.81
N LEU A 328 0.98 -1.21 -1.07
CA LEU A 328 1.37 0.08 -1.65
C LEU A 328 2.50 -0.10 -2.65
N LEU A 329 2.48 0.67 -3.74
CA LEU A 329 3.62 0.78 -4.64
C LEU A 329 4.49 1.98 -4.25
N ASP A 330 5.81 1.75 -4.21
CA ASP A 330 6.75 2.86 -4.05
C ASP A 330 7.08 3.52 -5.40
N ALA A 331 7.82 4.63 -5.35
CA ALA A 331 8.20 5.38 -6.55
C ALA A 331 9.14 4.59 -7.49
N GLU A 332 9.75 3.51 -7.02
CA GLU A 332 10.60 2.60 -7.81
C GLU A 332 9.79 1.47 -8.44
N GLY A 333 8.50 1.37 -8.13
CA GLY A 333 7.60 0.33 -8.60
C GLY A 333 7.71 -0.97 -7.78
N ALA A 334 8.35 -0.94 -6.63
CA ALA A 334 8.33 -2.08 -5.72
C ALA A 334 7.02 -2.11 -4.92
N LEU A 335 6.49 -3.31 -4.71
CA LEU A 335 5.27 -3.53 -3.96
C LEU A 335 5.58 -3.80 -2.49
N TRP A 336 5.07 -2.93 -1.63
CA TRP A 336 5.11 -3.10 -0.18
C TRP A 336 3.86 -3.83 0.28
N VAL A 337 4.03 -4.85 1.13
CA VAL A 337 2.94 -5.72 1.59
C VAL A 337 3.08 -5.94 3.10
N THR A 338 1.98 -5.84 3.84
CA THR A 338 1.95 -6.25 5.25
C THR A 338 1.28 -7.61 5.42
N THR A 339 1.71 -8.40 6.40
CA THR A 339 1.02 -9.65 6.79
C THR A 339 0.24 -9.46 8.10
N ASN A 340 -0.86 -10.19 8.26
CA ASN A 340 -1.71 -10.16 9.46
C ASN A 340 -1.93 -11.55 10.05
N ASN A 341 -0.88 -12.33 10.19
CA ASN A 341 -0.97 -13.72 10.69
C ASN A 341 -1.26 -13.79 12.20
N ARG A 342 -1.03 -12.69 12.95
CA ARG A 342 -1.26 -12.58 14.39
C ARG A 342 -2.60 -11.95 14.76
N ASP A 343 -3.54 -11.83 13.81
CA ASP A 343 -4.87 -11.24 14.02
C ASP A 343 -5.83 -12.11 14.85
N GLY A 344 -5.44 -13.33 15.19
CA GLY A 344 -6.24 -14.29 15.94
C GLY A 344 -6.96 -15.31 15.06
N ILE A 345 -6.93 -15.15 13.74
CA ILE A 345 -7.52 -16.06 12.74
C ILE A 345 -6.39 -16.90 12.11
N GLY A 346 -5.27 -16.28 11.78
CA GLY A 346 -4.14 -16.92 11.14
C GLY A 346 -3.37 -17.89 12.04
N ALA A 347 -2.40 -18.60 11.45
CA ALA A 347 -1.46 -19.47 12.14
C ALA A 347 -0.04 -18.86 12.04
N PRO A 348 0.35 -17.96 12.97
CA PRO A 348 1.57 -17.18 12.83
C PRO A 348 2.84 -18.04 12.97
N ALA A 349 3.82 -17.77 12.12
CA ALA A 349 5.19 -18.22 12.30
C ALA A 349 5.90 -17.40 13.42
N PRO A 350 7.04 -17.87 13.95
CA PRO A 350 7.75 -17.15 15.03
C PRO A 350 8.12 -15.71 14.70
N ASP A 351 8.45 -15.42 13.45
CA ASP A 351 8.90 -14.14 12.91
C ASP A 351 7.78 -13.27 12.29
N ASP A 352 6.52 -13.74 12.34
CA ASP A 352 5.36 -12.91 11.94
C ASP A 352 5.10 -11.79 12.98
N ASP A 353 4.40 -10.71 12.64
CA ASP A 353 4.00 -10.33 11.28
C ASP A 353 5.16 -9.62 10.59
N ARG A 354 5.06 -9.53 9.26
CA ARG A 354 6.13 -9.06 8.39
C ARG A 354 5.70 -7.87 7.54
N VAL A 355 6.69 -7.12 7.09
CA VAL A 355 6.58 -6.25 5.93
C VAL A 355 7.46 -6.81 4.82
N LEU A 356 6.89 -6.94 3.65
CA LEU A 356 7.57 -7.37 2.43
C LEU A 356 7.79 -6.17 1.51
N ARG A 357 8.90 -6.16 0.76
CA ARG A 357 9.15 -5.26 -0.36
C ARG A 357 9.57 -6.07 -1.57
N ILE A 358 8.70 -6.16 -2.55
CA ILE A 358 8.87 -6.98 -3.75
C ILE A 358 9.32 -6.09 -4.89
N LEU A 359 10.57 -6.22 -5.31
CA LEU A 359 11.22 -5.32 -6.26
C LEU A 359 10.69 -5.41 -7.69
N SER A 360 10.14 -6.54 -8.08
CA SER A 360 9.61 -6.74 -9.44
C SER A 360 8.32 -7.54 -9.36
N PRO A 361 7.24 -6.92 -8.83
CA PRO A 361 5.96 -7.60 -8.75
C PRO A 361 5.43 -7.88 -10.16
N PRO A 362 4.64 -8.96 -10.38
CA PRO A 362 4.08 -9.27 -11.69
C PRO A 362 2.88 -8.38 -12.04
N ILE A 363 2.99 -7.09 -11.72
CA ILE A 363 2.01 -6.03 -12.03
C ILE A 363 2.71 -4.95 -12.86
N GLY A 364 2.05 -4.41 -13.87
CA GLY A 364 2.59 -3.34 -14.73
C GLY A 364 3.50 -3.79 -15.86
N GLY A 365 3.74 -5.08 -16.03
CA GLY A 365 4.58 -5.63 -17.10
C GLY A 365 3.77 -6.13 -18.28
N GLY A 366 3.26 -5.28 -19.14
CA GLY A 366 2.92 -5.64 -20.52
C GLY A 366 4.20 -6.00 -21.27
N GLY A 367 4.74 -7.20 -21.04
CA GLY A 367 5.89 -7.73 -21.76
C GLY A 367 5.54 -7.95 -23.22
N GLY A 368 5.77 -6.95 -24.05
CA GLY A 368 5.76 -7.11 -25.49
C GLY A 368 6.81 -8.14 -25.88
N GLY A 369 6.42 -9.40 -25.95
CA GLY A 369 7.16 -10.44 -26.66
C GLY A 369 7.24 -10.03 -28.11
N ARG A 370 8.37 -9.47 -28.52
CA ARG A 370 8.71 -9.40 -29.96
C ARG A 370 9.25 -10.77 -30.34
N SER A 371 8.43 -11.48 -31.14
CA SER A 371 8.86 -12.63 -31.93
C SER A 371 9.89 -12.20 -32.99
#